data_062c843370b5f28a5ea28698a0ee9490
#
_entry.id   062c843370b5f28a5ea28698a0ee9490
#
_cell.length_a   1.000
_cell.length_b   1.000
_cell.length_c   1.000
_cell.angle_alpha   90.00
_cell.angle_beta   90.00
_cell.angle_gamma   90.00
#
_symmetry.space_group_name_H-M   'P 1'
#
loop_
_entity.id
_entity.type
_entity.pdbx_description
1 polymer ?
#
loop_
_entity_poly.entity_id
_entity_poly.type
_entity_poly.pdbx_seq_one_letter_code
_entity_poly.pdbx_strand_id
1 'polypeptide(L)'
;MYISKITLKDFKAYADTVTIEVNKQFNVIIGENNIGKSTIFEALLLWKKCYDETLMSNKRDFYSQSVQLYISFDELYFLRITKDEDLFYGSKRTCEIAIEFKEDDGSACYTLGFSLTKPFIENSYIRLSRKDTAEFLRFKDSLESQNIRLVDFLFIQQTEPVAKVLAKEPYMYPGQIKKKIEKGKSHEVLRNKIISCDLGVLTQRMKSVLECEFEFKTPPKTEREKAEYINLLVIQNGKRLDVGLQGSGFLQVAEIFSSIAIMDNALNILLIDEPDSHISPRIQNNLLKCIKEIANVQVFVISHNDNFVSEVQPNEVIFVNSENKGNGIINALNDVNIDALHSALGGVITGLTRLQKSKRVIFVEGEDDISYLKSMNEALKSIGSDKCIDFSKVSFWYIRGKDDLKLKVMANKQLLSQAVPNCKYAAIFDKDFSTVDANKNFIDNEVKRRLGNGAWVHTHNGYCIESVLFSDKDKLERYLIKLAGDNYEESIREYVESFYQEIKGKLESVRSDMYGMMKNKFASQKKPTRPELEHVEFDNYAAEASENIQFAMLKDNIKSFVISLENLIGSRLIGRTDDESETIAAGMLNTYLNTVDSVSDMYVDYLDMFTKIKAFIE
;
A
#
# COMPACT_ATOMS: atom_id res chain seq x y z
N MET A 1 22.14 -9.49 14.55
CA MET A 1 22.35 -8.02 14.67
C MET A 1 21.59 -7.30 13.58
N TYR A 2 21.00 -6.13 13.86
CA TYR A 2 20.22 -5.33 12.92
C TYR A 2 20.33 -3.84 13.24
N ILE A 3 19.98 -2.97 12.29
CA ILE A 3 19.85 -1.52 12.52
C ILE A 3 18.54 -1.27 13.27
N SER A 4 18.60 -0.59 14.42
CA SER A 4 17.43 -0.21 15.23
C SER A 4 17.05 1.26 15.08
N LYS A 5 18.06 2.14 14.86
CA LYS A 5 17.83 3.58 14.66
C LYS A 5 18.80 4.19 13.66
N ILE A 6 18.31 5.19 12.93
CA ILE A 6 19.10 6.02 12.02
C ILE A 6 18.95 7.46 12.50
N THR A 7 20.05 8.12 12.82
CA THR A 7 20.05 9.52 13.28
C THR A 7 20.75 10.39 12.25
N LEU A 8 20.06 11.40 11.76
CA LEU A 8 20.54 12.38 10.79
C LEU A 8 20.53 13.77 11.42
N LYS A 9 21.57 14.55 11.16
CA LYS A 9 21.65 15.95 11.58
C LYS A 9 22.27 16.80 10.50
N ASP A 10 21.59 17.88 10.13
CA ASP A 10 22.04 18.85 9.14
C ASP A 10 22.42 18.21 7.78
N PHE A 11 21.77 17.10 7.41
CA PHE A 11 22.07 16.30 6.22
C PHE A 11 20.96 16.45 5.15
N LYS A 12 21.31 17.01 4.01
CA LYS A 12 20.43 17.20 2.83
C LYS A 12 19.04 17.77 3.21
N ALA A 13 17.99 16.95 3.14
CA ALA A 13 16.61 17.34 3.45
C ALA A 13 16.30 17.37 4.96
N TYR A 14 17.25 17.01 5.84
CA TYR A 14 17.07 16.92 7.29
C TYR A 14 17.83 18.03 8.01
N ALA A 15 17.07 19.00 8.54
CA ALA A 15 17.58 19.99 9.48
C ALA A 15 17.63 19.40 10.88
N ASP A 16 18.44 19.99 11.76
CA ASP A 16 18.58 19.58 13.14
C ASP A 16 18.76 18.05 13.32
N THR A 17 18.54 17.54 14.50
CA THR A 17 18.68 16.10 14.77
C THR A 17 17.35 15.39 14.59
N VAL A 18 17.30 14.44 13.64
CA VAL A 18 16.13 13.58 13.42
C VAL A 18 16.55 12.13 13.61
N THR A 19 15.86 11.42 14.50
CA THR A 19 16.05 9.99 14.76
C THR A 19 14.89 9.21 14.16
N ILE A 20 15.21 8.19 13.37
CA ILE A 20 14.25 7.31 12.70
C ILE A 20 14.38 5.93 13.35
N GLU A 21 13.32 5.47 13.98
CA GLU A 21 13.25 4.10 14.53
C GLU A 21 12.82 3.13 13.41
N VAL A 22 13.50 1.97 13.35
CA VAL A 22 13.31 1.00 12.28
C VAL A 22 13.06 -0.40 12.82
N ASN A 23 12.31 -1.20 12.05
CA ASN A 23 12.01 -2.59 12.39
C ASN A 23 13.19 -3.51 12.04
N LYS A 24 13.31 -4.60 12.78
CA LYS A 24 14.41 -5.57 12.65
C LYS A 24 14.52 -6.20 11.25
N GLN A 25 13.43 -6.46 10.56
CA GLN A 25 13.44 -7.26 9.34
C GLN A 25 13.00 -6.46 8.11
N PHE A 26 11.85 -5.83 8.18
CA PHE A 26 11.23 -5.19 7.03
C PHE A 26 10.75 -3.77 7.38
N ASN A 27 11.04 -2.80 6.51
CA ASN A 27 10.72 -1.40 6.70
C ASN A 27 10.21 -0.80 5.41
N VAL A 28 9.04 -0.17 5.43
CA VAL A 28 8.49 0.59 4.30
C VAL A 28 8.47 2.06 4.65
N ILE A 29 9.21 2.84 3.87
CA ILE A 29 9.30 4.30 4.04
C ILE A 29 8.32 4.96 3.08
N ILE A 30 7.39 5.69 3.63
CA ILE A 30 6.33 6.38 2.90
C ILE A 30 6.29 7.86 3.30
N GLY A 31 5.66 8.68 2.48
CA GLY A 31 5.51 10.12 2.72
C GLY A 31 5.39 10.90 1.42
N GLU A 32 5.26 12.22 1.54
CA GLU A 32 5.12 13.13 0.40
C GLU A 32 6.34 13.12 -0.53
N ASN A 33 6.15 13.57 -1.77
CA ASN A 33 7.27 13.76 -2.70
C ASN A 33 8.22 14.84 -2.16
N ASN A 34 9.50 14.67 -2.38
CA ASN A 34 10.56 15.59 -1.96
C ASN A 34 10.70 15.77 -0.43
N ILE A 35 10.01 14.97 0.39
CA ILE A 35 10.12 15.05 1.85
C ILE A 35 11.48 14.55 2.38
N GLY A 36 12.23 13.81 1.59
CA GLY A 36 13.55 13.27 1.96
C GLY A 36 13.58 11.77 2.20
N LYS A 37 12.66 10.98 1.63
CA LYS A 37 12.67 9.50 1.75
C LYS A 37 13.96 8.88 1.20
N SER A 38 14.32 9.21 -0.05
CA SER A 38 15.56 8.69 -0.67
C SER A 38 16.81 9.20 0.04
N THR A 39 16.75 10.34 0.72
CA THR A 39 17.83 10.84 1.57
C THR A 39 18.20 9.87 2.70
N ILE A 40 17.24 9.09 3.20
CA ILE A 40 17.52 8.05 4.21
C ILE A 40 18.40 6.94 3.62
N PHE A 41 18.12 6.51 2.38
CA PHE A 41 18.97 5.54 1.69
C PHE A 41 20.38 6.08 1.42
N GLU A 42 20.44 7.32 0.96
CA GLU A 42 21.72 8.00 0.75
C GLU A 42 22.54 8.12 2.06
N ALA A 43 21.86 8.38 3.18
CA ALA A 43 22.53 8.41 4.49
C ALA A 43 23.08 7.05 4.92
N LEU A 44 22.32 5.96 4.70
CA LEU A 44 22.78 4.59 5.00
C LEU A 44 24.00 4.22 4.16
N LEU A 45 23.98 4.54 2.86
CA LEU A 45 25.12 4.28 1.96
C LEU A 45 26.33 5.14 2.30
N LEU A 46 26.12 6.42 2.64
CA LEU A 46 27.21 7.30 3.04
C LEU A 46 27.81 6.86 4.37
N TRP A 47 26.97 6.44 5.32
CA TRP A 47 27.46 5.85 6.58
C TRP A 47 28.31 4.61 6.29
N LYS A 48 27.85 3.71 5.41
CA LYS A 48 28.61 2.50 5.03
C LYS A 48 29.94 2.86 4.37
N LYS A 49 29.96 3.87 3.48
CA LYS A 49 31.22 4.37 2.89
C LYS A 49 32.15 4.92 3.95
N CYS A 50 31.67 5.70 4.91
CA CYS A 50 32.46 6.20 6.04
C CYS A 50 33.03 5.07 6.90
N TYR A 51 32.23 4.04 7.16
CA TYR A 51 32.64 2.86 7.89
C TYR A 51 33.76 2.11 7.15
N ASP A 52 33.63 1.88 5.84
CA ASP A 52 34.64 1.20 5.03
C ASP A 52 35.95 1.99 4.95
N GLU A 53 35.91 3.31 4.78
CA GLU A 53 37.11 4.16 4.79
C GLU A 53 37.84 4.09 6.14
N THR A 54 37.10 4.01 7.23
CA THR A 54 37.66 3.84 8.57
C THR A 54 38.40 2.50 8.71
N LEU A 55 37.92 1.44 8.04
CA LEU A 55 38.57 0.12 8.05
C LEU A 55 39.77 0.03 7.11
N MET A 56 39.72 0.74 5.95
CA MET A 56 40.73 0.65 4.90
C MET A 56 41.98 1.45 5.22
N SER A 57 41.88 2.56 5.92
CA SER A 57 42.96 3.52 6.16
C SER A 57 44.07 3.02 7.09
N ASN A 58 43.90 1.98 7.78
CA ASN A 58 44.83 1.11 8.51
C ASN A 58 44.09 0.38 9.62
N LYS A 59 44.35 -0.89 9.83
CA LYS A 59 43.74 -1.65 10.94
C LYS A 59 44.02 -1.02 12.33
N ARG A 60 45.05 -0.17 12.43
CA ARG A 60 45.38 0.59 13.64
C ARG A 60 44.48 1.82 13.83
N ASP A 61 43.99 2.43 12.76
CA ASP A 61 43.25 3.70 12.79
C ASP A 61 41.80 3.54 13.23
N PHE A 62 41.24 2.35 13.11
CA PHE A 62 39.95 2.03 13.72
C PHE A 62 39.96 2.27 15.24
N TYR A 63 41.13 2.24 15.86
CA TYR A 63 41.35 2.32 17.29
C TYR A 63 41.93 3.66 17.76
N SER A 64 42.45 4.50 16.84
CA SER A 64 43.13 5.74 17.21
C SER A 64 42.18 6.93 17.13
N GLN A 65 42.21 7.80 18.16
CA GLN A 65 41.38 9.00 18.25
C GLN A 65 41.78 10.12 17.28
N SER A 66 42.98 10.07 16.67
CA SER A 66 43.65 11.23 16.09
C SER A 66 43.64 11.31 14.56
N VAL A 67 43.09 10.33 13.85
CA VAL A 67 43.16 10.29 12.38
C VAL A 67 41.97 10.99 11.74
N GLN A 68 42.27 12.07 11.00
CA GLN A 68 41.32 12.70 10.10
C GLN A 68 41.29 11.90 8.79
N LEU A 69 40.15 11.35 8.45
CA LEU A 69 39.90 10.64 7.23
C LEU A 69 39.27 11.56 6.19
N TYR A 70 39.43 11.22 4.93
CA TYR A 70 38.91 12.01 3.81
C TYR A 70 38.27 11.09 2.80
N ILE A 71 37.12 11.48 2.26
CA ILE A 71 36.45 10.83 1.15
C ILE A 71 36.52 11.75 -0.04
N SER A 72 37.06 11.29 -1.17
CA SER A 72 37.05 12.07 -2.42
C SER A 72 35.62 12.34 -2.85
N PHE A 73 35.35 13.56 -3.36
CA PHE A 73 34.02 13.91 -3.89
C PHE A 73 33.60 12.96 -5.02
N ASP A 74 34.54 12.55 -5.86
CA ASP A 74 34.28 11.62 -6.97
C ASP A 74 33.87 10.21 -6.50
N GLU A 75 34.10 9.86 -5.23
CA GLU A 75 33.67 8.58 -4.65
C GLU A 75 32.22 8.61 -4.14
N LEU A 76 31.60 9.79 -4.12
CA LEU A 76 30.22 10.01 -3.67
C LEU A 76 29.18 9.92 -4.81
N TYR A 77 29.52 9.28 -5.92
CA TYR A 77 28.66 9.12 -7.12
C TYR A 77 27.32 8.43 -6.85
N PHE A 78 27.16 7.74 -5.73
CA PHE A 78 25.90 7.13 -5.29
C PHE A 78 24.94 8.12 -4.63
N LEU A 79 25.41 9.33 -4.31
CA LEU A 79 24.58 10.41 -3.80
C LEU A 79 24.08 11.28 -4.96
N ARG A 80 22.86 11.74 -4.86
CA ARG A 80 22.28 12.73 -5.80
C ARG A 80 22.71 14.13 -5.40
N ILE A 81 23.98 14.47 -5.67
CA ILE A 81 24.60 15.77 -5.40
C ILE A 81 25.37 16.24 -6.64
N THR A 82 25.39 17.54 -6.88
CA THR A 82 26.20 18.18 -7.96
C THR A 82 27.40 18.93 -7.41
N LYS A 83 27.29 19.41 -6.16
CA LYS A 83 28.34 20.11 -5.42
C LYS A 83 28.43 19.54 -4.00
N ASP A 84 29.58 19.76 -3.37
CA ASP A 84 29.81 19.33 -2.00
C ASP A 84 28.85 19.98 -0.99
N GLU A 85 28.39 21.20 -1.26
CA GLU A 85 27.39 21.90 -0.43
C GLU A 85 26.02 21.24 -0.44
N ASP A 86 25.65 20.50 -1.49
CA ASP A 86 24.38 19.77 -1.59
C ASP A 86 24.26 18.63 -0.53
N LEU A 87 25.38 18.29 0.13
CA LEU A 87 25.40 17.30 1.19
C LEU A 87 24.85 17.83 2.52
N PHE A 88 24.91 19.14 2.72
CA PHE A 88 24.59 19.82 3.97
C PHE A 88 23.24 20.50 3.91
N TYR A 89 22.53 20.58 5.04
CA TYR A 89 21.27 21.32 5.09
C TYR A 89 21.52 22.82 5.03
N GLY A 90 20.93 23.51 4.07
CA GLY A 90 21.05 24.95 3.93
C GLY A 90 22.51 25.44 3.82
N SER A 91 22.90 26.36 4.68
CA SER A 91 24.27 26.93 4.74
C SER A 91 25.19 26.24 5.72
N LYS A 92 24.79 25.09 6.26
CA LYS A 92 25.61 24.32 7.22
C LYS A 92 26.90 23.82 6.56
N ARG A 93 27.94 23.63 7.33
CA ARG A 93 29.25 23.13 6.87
C ARG A 93 29.60 21.77 7.46
N THR A 94 28.78 21.27 8.34
CA THR A 94 28.96 19.97 9.01
C THR A 94 27.62 19.27 9.09
N CYS A 95 27.59 17.99 8.79
CA CYS A 95 26.46 17.10 9.02
C CYS A 95 26.90 15.86 9.79
N GLU A 96 25.94 15.18 10.39
CA GLU A 96 26.20 13.98 11.16
C GLU A 96 25.24 12.87 10.75
N ILE A 97 25.77 11.63 10.68
CA ILE A 97 25.00 10.42 10.43
C ILE A 97 25.42 9.39 11.46
N ALA A 98 24.47 8.85 12.21
CA ALA A 98 24.72 7.78 13.15
C ALA A 98 23.72 6.62 12.94
N ILE A 99 24.20 5.40 13.13
CA ILE A 99 23.40 4.18 13.10
C ILE A 99 23.54 3.47 14.43
N GLU A 100 22.40 3.11 15.02
CA GLU A 100 22.34 2.24 16.19
C GLU A 100 22.12 0.81 15.73
N PHE A 101 23.08 -0.07 16.08
CA PHE A 101 22.97 -1.51 15.89
C PHE A 101 22.50 -2.16 17.18
N LYS A 102 21.55 -3.09 17.07
CA LYS A 102 21.03 -3.87 18.18
C LYS A 102 21.29 -5.35 17.94
N GLU A 103 21.67 -6.07 18.98
CA GLU A 103 21.82 -7.52 18.91
C GLU A 103 20.45 -8.21 18.81
N ASP A 104 20.43 -9.40 18.22
CA ASP A 104 19.18 -10.13 17.92
C ASP A 104 18.39 -10.52 19.16
N ASP A 105 19.08 -10.76 20.26
CA ASP A 105 18.51 -11.05 21.57
C ASP A 105 18.16 -9.78 22.40
N GLY A 106 18.50 -8.61 21.85
CA GLY A 106 18.25 -7.33 22.50
C GLY A 106 19.19 -7.00 23.68
N SER A 107 20.24 -7.80 23.90
CA SER A 107 21.16 -7.68 25.06
C SER A 107 22.01 -6.43 25.03
N ALA A 108 22.40 -5.95 23.85
CA ALA A 108 23.24 -4.79 23.68
C ALA A 108 22.85 -3.94 22.43
N CYS A 109 23.21 -2.66 22.52
CA CYS A 109 23.11 -1.73 21.39
C CYS A 109 24.39 -0.88 21.28
N TYR A 110 24.73 -0.50 20.06
CA TYR A 110 25.94 0.25 19.70
C TYR A 110 25.60 1.37 18.72
N THR A 111 25.94 2.61 19.08
CA THR A 111 25.68 3.77 18.20
C THR A 111 26.96 4.22 17.54
N LEU A 112 27.09 3.98 16.23
CA LEU A 112 28.25 4.34 15.45
C LEU A 112 27.95 5.58 14.60
N GLY A 113 28.54 6.72 14.97
CA GLY A 113 28.31 7.99 14.34
C GLY A 113 29.52 8.56 13.63
N PHE A 114 29.25 9.25 12.52
CA PHE A 114 30.24 10.01 11.74
C PHE A 114 29.80 11.46 11.62
N SER A 115 30.79 12.37 11.71
CA SER A 115 30.65 13.77 11.38
C SER A 115 31.41 14.06 10.07
N LEU A 116 30.73 14.67 9.12
CA LEU A 116 31.30 15.08 7.84
C LEU A 116 31.36 16.59 7.75
N THR A 117 32.49 17.13 7.31
CA THR A 117 32.73 18.57 7.25
C THR A 117 33.12 18.98 5.83
N LYS A 118 32.50 20.07 5.34
CA LYS A 118 32.81 20.68 4.06
C LYS A 118 34.26 21.12 3.99
N PRO A 119 35.01 20.81 2.89
CA PRO A 119 36.39 21.26 2.72
C PRO A 119 36.49 22.76 2.46
N PHE A 120 37.70 23.29 2.47
CA PHE A 120 37.98 24.66 2.04
C PHE A 120 38.02 24.78 0.50
N ILE A 121 38.45 23.69 -0.17
CA ILE A 121 38.48 23.60 -1.64
C ILE A 121 37.23 22.86 -2.08
N GLU A 122 36.39 23.53 -2.88
CA GLU A 122 35.12 22.97 -3.34
C GLU A 122 35.31 21.70 -4.17
N ASN A 123 34.39 20.74 -4.01
CA ASN A 123 34.31 19.49 -4.75
C ASN A 123 35.60 18.64 -4.75
N SER A 124 36.47 18.79 -3.77
CA SER A 124 37.71 18.02 -3.68
C SER A 124 37.57 16.79 -2.79
N TYR A 125 37.24 16.98 -1.53
CA TYR A 125 37.07 15.92 -0.55
C TYR A 125 36.16 16.36 0.58
N ILE A 126 35.53 15.38 1.27
CA ILE A 126 34.78 15.58 2.51
C ILE A 126 35.65 15.06 3.65
N ARG A 127 35.82 15.87 4.70
CA ARG A 127 36.51 15.45 5.92
C ARG A 127 35.57 14.61 6.76
N LEU A 128 36.07 13.44 7.20
CA LEU A 128 35.37 12.47 8.02
C LEU A 128 35.96 12.39 9.42
N SER A 129 35.14 12.39 10.45
CA SER A 129 35.53 12.07 11.83
C SER A 129 34.52 11.18 12.52
N ARG A 130 34.97 10.26 13.38
CA ARG A 130 34.08 9.45 14.22
C ARG A 130 33.60 10.28 15.42
N LYS A 131 32.35 10.08 15.81
CA LYS A 131 31.79 10.85 16.94
C LYS A 131 32.18 10.28 18.29
N ASP A 132 32.12 8.97 18.46
CA ASP A 132 32.43 8.30 19.71
C ASP A 132 33.32 7.09 19.45
N THR A 133 34.59 7.21 19.77
CA THR A 133 35.58 6.13 19.59
C THR A 133 35.34 4.97 20.56
N ALA A 134 34.82 5.23 21.75
CA ALA A 134 34.56 4.17 22.74
C ALA A 134 33.45 3.22 22.26
N GLU A 135 32.41 3.77 21.63
CA GLU A 135 31.34 2.95 21.02
C GLU A 135 31.86 2.07 19.88
N PHE A 136 32.75 2.59 19.03
CA PHE A 136 33.38 1.79 17.97
C PHE A 136 34.22 0.64 18.54
N LEU A 137 34.92 0.85 19.66
CA LEU A 137 35.69 -0.21 20.34
C LEU A 137 34.75 -1.26 20.97
N ARG A 138 33.73 -0.84 21.69
CA ARG A 138 32.71 -1.75 22.25
C ARG A 138 32.08 -2.62 21.15
N PHE A 139 31.70 -2.01 20.02
CA PHE A 139 31.14 -2.70 18.87
C PHE A 139 32.11 -3.73 18.30
N LYS A 140 33.39 -3.37 18.13
CA LYS A 140 34.42 -4.28 17.68
C LYS A 140 34.56 -5.49 18.60
N ASP A 141 34.67 -5.23 19.92
CA ASP A 141 34.86 -6.28 20.92
C ASP A 141 33.68 -7.26 20.93
N SER A 142 32.46 -6.75 20.71
CA SER A 142 31.27 -7.58 20.52
C SER A 142 31.37 -8.46 19.27
N LEU A 143 31.74 -7.90 18.12
CA LEU A 143 31.90 -8.66 16.87
C LEU A 143 32.98 -9.74 17.01
N GLU A 144 34.11 -9.41 17.62
CA GLU A 144 35.20 -10.37 17.86
C GLU A 144 34.72 -11.52 18.76
N SER A 145 33.94 -11.23 19.81
CA SER A 145 33.37 -12.26 20.69
C SER A 145 32.42 -13.22 19.97
N GLN A 146 31.75 -12.74 18.94
CA GLN A 146 30.83 -13.49 18.09
C GLN A 146 31.53 -14.11 16.87
N ASN A 147 32.84 -13.95 16.72
CA ASN A 147 33.63 -14.38 15.57
C ASN A 147 33.15 -13.77 14.23
N ILE A 148 32.64 -12.55 14.27
CA ILE A 148 32.18 -11.79 13.11
C ILE A 148 33.29 -10.82 12.68
N ARG A 149 33.61 -10.77 11.39
CA ARG A 149 34.61 -9.83 10.88
C ARG A 149 34.00 -8.44 10.68
N LEU A 150 34.76 -7.40 10.97
CA LEU A 150 34.35 -5.99 10.75
C LEU A 150 33.93 -5.68 9.30
N VAL A 151 34.42 -6.44 8.34
CA VAL A 151 34.11 -6.27 6.90
C VAL A 151 32.87 -7.03 6.42
N ASP A 152 32.23 -7.81 7.30
CA ASP A 152 31.09 -8.67 6.92
C ASP A 152 29.75 -7.92 6.95
N PHE A 153 29.76 -6.68 6.47
CA PHE A 153 28.56 -5.85 6.33
C PHE A 153 28.36 -5.51 4.85
N LEU A 154 27.20 -5.83 4.33
CA LEU A 154 26.85 -5.60 2.94
C LEU A 154 25.58 -4.77 2.82
N PHE A 155 25.67 -3.60 2.19
CA PHE A 155 24.56 -2.74 1.84
C PHE A 155 24.39 -2.77 0.33
N ILE A 156 23.22 -3.16 -0.14
CA ILE A 156 22.89 -3.17 -1.58
C ILE A 156 21.72 -2.20 -1.79
N GLN A 157 21.92 -1.26 -2.70
CA GLN A 157 20.85 -0.39 -3.18
C GLN A 157 20.40 -0.80 -4.57
N GLN A 158 19.10 -0.84 -4.74
CA GLN A 158 18.42 -0.95 -6.04
C GLN A 158 17.62 0.34 -6.27
N THR A 159 18.04 1.12 -7.24
CA THR A 159 17.58 2.52 -7.40
C THR A 159 16.62 2.75 -8.53
N GLU A 160 16.47 1.84 -9.48
CA GLU A 160 15.56 2.05 -10.62
C GLU A 160 15.19 0.70 -11.24
N PRO A 161 14.03 0.61 -11.91
CA PRO A 161 13.73 -0.53 -12.74
C PRO A 161 14.87 -0.75 -13.71
N VAL A 162 15.30 -1.98 -13.85
CA VAL A 162 16.47 -2.36 -14.66
C VAL A 162 16.19 -2.10 -16.14
N ALA A 163 16.22 -0.83 -16.53
CA ALA A 163 16.02 -0.43 -17.93
C ALA A 163 17.27 -0.66 -18.79
N LYS A 164 18.43 -0.96 -18.19
CA LYS A 164 19.71 -1.03 -18.89
C LYS A 164 20.57 -2.22 -18.42
N VAL A 165 20.09 -3.44 -18.63
CA VAL A 165 20.98 -4.60 -18.56
C VAL A 165 22.02 -4.47 -19.67
N LEU A 166 23.30 -4.65 -19.34
CA LEU A 166 24.37 -4.60 -20.36
C LEU A 166 24.09 -5.63 -21.47
N ALA A 167 24.16 -5.20 -22.72
CA ALA A 167 23.98 -6.11 -23.86
C ALA A 167 25.04 -7.23 -23.84
N LYS A 168 26.26 -6.89 -23.43
CA LYS A 168 27.42 -7.80 -23.31
C LYS A 168 28.01 -7.65 -21.92
N GLU A 169 27.81 -8.62 -21.05
CA GLU A 169 28.31 -8.64 -19.68
C GLU A 169 29.47 -9.63 -19.60
N PRO A 170 30.71 -9.18 -19.26
CA PRO A 170 31.85 -10.07 -19.12
C PRO A 170 31.71 -10.94 -17.85
N TYR A 171 32.36 -12.11 -17.87
CA TYR A 171 32.48 -12.95 -16.68
C TYR A 171 33.30 -12.23 -15.60
N MET A 172 32.80 -12.22 -14.37
CA MET A 172 33.45 -11.59 -13.22
C MET A 172 33.56 -12.56 -12.06
N TYR A 173 34.68 -12.49 -11.33
CA TYR A 173 34.85 -13.20 -10.07
C TYR A 173 34.04 -12.55 -8.93
N PRO A 174 33.69 -13.31 -7.87
CA PRO A 174 32.82 -12.78 -6.77
C PRO A 174 33.30 -11.46 -6.18
N GLY A 175 34.60 -11.27 -5.99
CA GLY A 175 35.15 -10.00 -5.50
C GLY A 175 34.98 -8.81 -6.44
N GLN A 176 34.94 -9.05 -7.76
CA GLN A 176 34.66 -8.00 -8.75
C GLN A 176 33.17 -7.66 -8.79
N ILE A 177 32.31 -8.68 -8.67
CA ILE A 177 30.86 -8.50 -8.58
C ILE A 177 30.53 -7.64 -7.35
N LYS A 178 31.09 -8.01 -6.18
CA LYS A 178 30.90 -7.25 -4.93
C LYS A 178 31.32 -5.78 -5.08
N LYS A 179 32.50 -5.51 -5.66
CA LYS A 179 32.97 -4.15 -5.93
C LYS A 179 32.05 -3.35 -6.87
N LYS A 180 31.44 -3.99 -7.86
CA LYS A 180 30.47 -3.35 -8.76
C LYS A 180 29.19 -2.99 -8.01
N ILE A 181 28.70 -3.89 -7.16
CA ILE A 181 27.51 -3.67 -6.34
C ILE A 181 27.75 -2.53 -5.33
N GLU A 182 28.86 -2.55 -4.61
CA GLU A 182 29.27 -1.48 -3.70
C GLU A 182 29.39 -0.12 -4.39
N LYS A 183 29.66 -0.11 -5.69
CA LYS A 183 29.65 1.08 -6.54
C LYS A 183 28.27 1.44 -7.11
N GLY A 184 27.17 0.92 -6.58
CA GLY A 184 25.82 1.22 -7.07
C GLY A 184 25.52 0.73 -8.49
N LYS A 185 26.37 -0.16 -9.04
CA LYS A 185 26.28 -0.68 -10.40
C LYS A 185 25.81 -2.14 -10.43
N SER A 186 24.89 -2.48 -9.54
CA SER A 186 24.34 -3.83 -9.39
C SER A 186 23.71 -4.35 -10.70
N HIS A 187 23.02 -3.49 -11.43
CA HIS A 187 22.40 -3.81 -12.73
C HIS A 187 23.41 -4.16 -13.84
N GLU A 188 24.65 -3.67 -13.77
CA GLU A 188 25.69 -4.00 -14.76
C GLU A 188 26.22 -5.45 -14.63
N VAL A 189 25.88 -6.14 -13.53
CA VAL A 189 26.37 -7.50 -13.21
C VAL A 189 25.23 -8.50 -12.97
N LEU A 190 24.06 -8.27 -13.57
CA LEU A 190 22.88 -9.10 -13.39
C LEU A 190 23.12 -10.57 -13.78
N ARG A 191 23.73 -10.84 -14.95
CA ARG A 191 24.01 -12.23 -15.39
C ARG A 191 24.98 -12.91 -14.44
N ASN A 192 26.03 -12.19 -14.02
CA ASN A 192 27.01 -12.71 -13.04
C ASN A 192 26.33 -13.08 -11.71
N LYS A 193 25.44 -12.25 -11.21
CA LYS A 193 24.66 -12.55 -9.99
C LYS A 193 23.83 -13.81 -10.17
N ILE A 194 23.02 -13.88 -11.23
CA ILE A 194 22.14 -15.03 -11.51
C ILE A 194 22.93 -16.33 -11.60
N ILE A 195 24.06 -16.35 -12.35
CA ILE A 195 24.87 -17.57 -12.50
C ILE A 195 25.65 -17.93 -11.23
N SER A 196 25.82 -17.01 -10.32
CA SER A 196 26.47 -17.24 -9.02
C SER A 196 25.50 -17.80 -7.96
N CYS A 197 24.20 -17.74 -8.22
CA CYS A 197 23.17 -18.27 -7.35
C CYS A 197 22.87 -19.75 -7.62
N ASP A 198 22.18 -20.38 -6.68
CA ASP A 198 21.46 -21.62 -6.97
C ASP A 198 20.29 -21.31 -7.92
N LEU A 199 20.45 -21.69 -9.19
CA LEU A 199 19.47 -21.42 -10.24
C LEU A 199 18.10 -22.07 -9.94
N GLY A 200 18.07 -23.23 -9.26
CA GLY A 200 16.84 -23.89 -8.91
C GLY A 200 16.01 -23.06 -7.90
N VAL A 201 16.66 -22.64 -6.81
CA VAL A 201 16.05 -21.81 -5.76
C VAL A 201 15.63 -20.44 -6.33
N LEU A 202 16.50 -19.80 -7.10
CA LEU A 202 16.21 -18.51 -7.73
C LEU A 202 15.01 -18.61 -8.68
N THR A 203 15.01 -19.62 -9.56
CA THR A 203 13.92 -19.84 -10.52
C THR A 203 12.59 -20.08 -9.80
N GLN A 204 12.58 -20.90 -8.75
CA GLN A 204 11.37 -21.19 -7.99
C GLN A 204 10.80 -19.92 -7.32
N ARG A 205 11.63 -19.10 -6.69
CA ARG A 205 11.21 -17.82 -6.09
C ARG A 205 10.67 -16.86 -7.14
N MET A 206 11.35 -16.72 -8.27
CA MET A 206 10.89 -15.87 -9.35
C MET A 206 9.56 -16.35 -9.95
N LYS A 207 9.37 -17.67 -10.13
CA LYS A 207 8.11 -18.24 -10.60
C LYS A 207 6.93 -17.94 -9.65
N SER A 208 7.15 -18.04 -8.34
CA SER A 208 6.10 -17.73 -7.36
C SER A 208 5.67 -16.26 -7.39
N VAL A 209 6.60 -15.35 -7.73
CA VAL A 209 6.31 -13.91 -7.86
C VAL A 209 5.65 -13.58 -9.20
N LEU A 210 6.25 -14.06 -10.30
CA LEU A 210 5.85 -13.72 -11.66
C LEU A 210 4.65 -14.54 -12.16
N GLU A 211 4.32 -15.65 -11.46
CA GLU A 211 3.25 -16.60 -11.83
C GLU A 211 3.37 -17.10 -13.28
N CYS A 212 4.58 -17.26 -13.74
CA CYS A 212 4.86 -17.78 -15.08
C CYS A 212 5.94 -18.86 -15.06
N GLU A 213 5.79 -19.80 -15.97
CA GLU A 213 6.76 -20.90 -16.12
C GLU A 213 7.90 -20.46 -17.04
N PHE A 214 9.13 -20.61 -16.56
CA PHE A 214 10.36 -20.38 -17.32
C PHE A 214 11.52 -21.18 -16.74
N GLU A 215 12.62 -21.24 -17.47
CA GLU A 215 13.86 -21.90 -17.07
C GLU A 215 15.06 -21.05 -17.49
N PHE A 216 16.05 -20.91 -16.60
CA PHE A 216 17.34 -20.34 -16.96
C PHE A 216 18.23 -21.40 -17.61
N LYS A 217 18.86 -21.04 -18.73
CA LYS A 217 19.85 -21.89 -19.41
C LYS A 217 21.15 -21.12 -19.65
N THR A 218 22.24 -21.68 -19.20
CA THR A 218 23.59 -21.12 -19.36
C THR A 218 24.57 -22.24 -19.69
N PRO A 219 25.66 -21.97 -20.44
CA PRO A 219 26.74 -22.94 -20.67
C PRO A 219 27.35 -23.41 -19.35
N PRO A 220 28.01 -24.59 -19.35
CA PRO A 220 28.77 -25.07 -18.20
C PRO A 220 29.82 -24.06 -17.72
N LYS A 221 30.19 -24.12 -16.43
CA LYS A 221 31.14 -23.20 -15.80
C LYS A 221 32.48 -23.09 -16.58
N THR A 222 33.02 -24.22 -17.03
CA THR A 222 34.28 -24.29 -17.80
C THR A 222 34.23 -23.56 -19.13
N GLU A 223 33.07 -23.44 -19.76
CA GLU A 223 32.86 -22.69 -20.99
C GLU A 223 32.64 -21.22 -20.70
N ARG A 224 31.84 -20.90 -19.65
CA ARG A 224 31.57 -19.51 -19.24
C ARG A 224 32.80 -18.73 -18.86
N GLU A 225 33.74 -19.37 -18.15
CA GLU A 225 35.00 -18.75 -17.72
C GLU A 225 35.98 -18.45 -18.89
N LYS A 226 35.79 -19.12 -20.01
CA LYS A 226 36.58 -18.90 -21.23
C LYS A 226 35.91 -17.96 -22.24
N ALA A 227 34.62 -17.72 -22.07
CA ALA A 227 33.86 -16.85 -22.96
C ALA A 227 34.12 -15.38 -22.63
N GLU A 228 34.18 -14.55 -23.66
CA GLU A 228 34.31 -13.09 -23.50
C GLU A 228 33.09 -12.47 -22.75
N TYR A 229 31.90 -13.03 -22.99
CA TYR A 229 30.64 -12.57 -22.42
C TYR A 229 29.81 -13.74 -21.91
N ILE A 230 28.98 -13.46 -20.86
CA ILE A 230 28.05 -14.43 -20.31
C ILE A 230 26.83 -14.59 -21.22
N ASN A 231 26.56 -15.82 -21.64
CA ASN A 231 25.33 -16.20 -22.31
C ASN A 231 24.36 -16.79 -21.27
N LEU A 232 23.27 -16.07 -20.99
CA LEU A 232 22.23 -16.49 -20.09
C LEU A 232 20.85 -16.35 -20.77
N LEU A 233 20.26 -17.49 -21.10
CA LEU A 233 18.98 -17.56 -21.78
C LEU A 233 17.85 -17.84 -20.80
N VAL A 234 16.70 -17.26 -21.07
CA VAL A 234 15.41 -17.59 -20.45
C VAL A 234 14.60 -18.37 -21.47
N ILE A 235 14.15 -19.56 -21.09
CA ILE A 235 13.28 -20.41 -21.91
C ILE A 235 11.87 -20.28 -21.35
N GLN A 236 10.96 -19.74 -22.16
CA GLN A 236 9.56 -19.54 -21.78
C GLN A 236 8.67 -19.83 -23.00
N ASN A 237 7.63 -20.66 -22.83
CA ASN A 237 6.70 -21.00 -23.92
C ASN A 237 7.40 -21.47 -25.22
N GLY A 238 8.49 -22.25 -25.08
CA GLY A 238 9.29 -22.75 -26.20
C GLY A 238 10.22 -21.72 -26.85
N LYS A 239 10.14 -20.46 -26.48
CA LYS A 239 11.05 -19.39 -26.96
C LYS A 239 12.29 -19.32 -26.08
N ARG A 240 13.43 -19.04 -26.70
CA ARG A 240 14.74 -18.85 -26.05
C ARG A 240 15.21 -17.43 -26.30
N LEU A 241 15.24 -16.61 -25.27
CA LEU A 241 15.68 -15.22 -25.35
C LEU A 241 16.76 -14.95 -24.31
N ASP A 242 17.71 -14.08 -24.62
CA ASP A 242 18.65 -13.59 -23.61
C ASP A 242 17.90 -12.92 -22.45
N VAL A 243 18.42 -13.05 -21.23
CA VAL A 243 17.81 -12.46 -20.04
C VAL A 243 17.58 -10.96 -20.20
N GLY A 244 18.49 -10.24 -20.87
CA GLY A 244 18.35 -8.80 -21.13
C GLY A 244 17.23 -8.41 -22.09
N LEU A 245 16.62 -9.38 -22.78
CA LEU A 245 15.46 -9.16 -23.68
C LEU A 245 14.12 -9.45 -22.99
N GLN A 246 14.14 -9.75 -21.70
CA GLN A 246 12.92 -9.93 -20.91
C GLN A 246 12.27 -8.59 -20.57
N GLY A 247 10.98 -8.62 -20.24
CA GLY A 247 10.26 -7.43 -19.78
C GLY A 247 10.84 -6.81 -18.50
N SER A 248 10.65 -5.51 -18.30
CA SER A 248 11.19 -4.77 -17.16
C SER A 248 10.82 -5.39 -15.80
N GLY A 249 9.58 -5.86 -15.64
CA GLY A 249 9.15 -6.52 -14.40
C GLY A 249 9.90 -7.84 -14.13
N PHE A 250 10.19 -8.64 -15.16
CA PHE A 250 11.03 -9.83 -15.02
C PHE A 250 12.44 -9.46 -14.57
N LEU A 251 13.04 -8.45 -15.21
CA LEU A 251 14.39 -7.99 -14.89
C LEU A 251 14.48 -7.43 -13.47
N GLN A 252 13.46 -6.72 -13.01
CA GLN A 252 13.42 -6.17 -11.66
C GLN A 252 13.33 -7.27 -10.61
N VAL A 253 12.46 -8.25 -10.80
CA VAL A 253 12.35 -9.41 -9.90
C VAL A 253 13.65 -10.22 -9.90
N ALA A 254 14.27 -10.42 -11.07
CA ALA A 254 15.56 -11.09 -11.19
C ALA A 254 16.69 -10.34 -10.47
N GLU A 255 16.72 -9.01 -10.59
CA GLU A 255 17.69 -8.15 -9.92
C GLU A 255 17.57 -8.23 -8.39
N ILE A 256 16.35 -8.14 -7.86
CA ILE A 256 16.09 -8.22 -6.42
C ILE A 256 16.52 -9.58 -5.87
N PHE A 257 16.03 -10.68 -6.44
CA PHE A 257 16.33 -12.01 -5.88
C PHE A 257 17.76 -12.47 -6.12
N SER A 258 18.39 -12.09 -7.24
CA SER A 258 19.82 -12.38 -7.43
C SER A 258 20.71 -11.58 -6.48
N SER A 259 20.32 -10.36 -6.12
CA SER A 259 21.01 -9.56 -5.09
C SER A 259 20.89 -10.19 -3.71
N ILE A 260 19.67 -10.62 -3.34
CA ILE A 260 19.43 -11.31 -2.08
C ILE A 260 20.21 -12.62 -2.00
N ALA A 261 20.28 -13.38 -3.11
CA ALA A 261 20.95 -14.68 -3.12
C ALA A 261 22.48 -14.61 -2.95
N ILE A 262 23.09 -13.45 -3.18
CA ILE A 262 24.54 -13.22 -2.95
C ILE A 262 24.82 -12.57 -1.59
N MET A 263 23.79 -12.26 -0.79
CA MET A 263 23.92 -11.71 0.55
C MET A 263 24.20 -12.81 1.57
N ASP A 264 25.49 -13.06 1.82
CA ASP A 264 25.99 -14.03 2.79
C ASP A 264 27.01 -13.36 3.73
N ASN A 265 26.59 -12.31 4.41
CA ASN A 265 27.39 -11.57 5.36
C ASN A 265 26.68 -11.58 6.73
N ALA A 266 27.40 -11.19 7.79
CA ALA A 266 26.84 -11.12 9.13
C ALA A 266 25.72 -10.06 9.26
N LEU A 267 25.85 -8.96 8.51
CA LEU A 267 24.80 -7.95 8.38
C LEU A 267 24.54 -7.67 6.90
N ASN A 268 23.30 -7.87 6.47
CA ASN A 268 22.86 -7.62 5.11
C ASN A 268 21.72 -6.60 5.12
N ILE A 269 21.93 -5.48 4.42
CA ILE A 269 20.95 -4.41 4.27
C ILE A 269 20.59 -4.26 2.79
N LEU A 270 19.31 -4.40 2.49
CA LEU A 270 18.77 -4.24 1.14
C LEU A 270 17.90 -2.97 1.07
N LEU A 271 18.26 -2.05 0.21
CA LEU A 271 17.58 -0.80 -0.03
C LEU A 271 16.91 -0.85 -1.40
N ILE A 272 15.58 -0.79 -1.45
CA ILE A 272 14.81 -0.90 -2.69
C ILE A 272 13.99 0.38 -2.87
N ASP A 273 14.29 1.12 -3.93
CA ASP A 273 13.57 2.35 -4.26
C ASP A 273 12.53 2.04 -5.34
N GLU A 274 11.25 2.25 -5.04
CA GLU A 274 10.10 2.06 -5.93
C GLU A 274 10.06 0.70 -6.67
N PRO A 275 10.09 -0.44 -5.95
CA PRO A 275 10.09 -1.77 -6.58
C PRO A 275 8.79 -2.09 -7.33
N ASP A 276 7.77 -1.31 -7.12
CA ASP A 276 6.43 -1.42 -7.66
C ASP A 276 6.28 -0.77 -9.04
N SER A 277 7.26 0.02 -9.48
CA SER A 277 7.22 0.61 -10.81
C SER A 277 7.32 -0.47 -11.90
N HIS A 278 6.45 -0.39 -12.90
CA HIS A 278 6.39 -1.29 -14.07
C HIS A 278 6.00 -2.76 -13.82
N ILE A 279 5.47 -3.10 -12.64
CA ILE A 279 4.91 -4.43 -12.34
C ILE A 279 3.45 -4.31 -11.91
N SER A 280 2.64 -5.33 -12.25
CA SER A 280 1.22 -5.33 -11.90
C SER A 280 1.01 -5.45 -10.38
N PRO A 281 -0.12 -4.95 -9.83
CA PRO A 281 -0.42 -5.04 -8.40
C PRO A 281 -0.32 -6.47 -7.83
N ARG A 282 -0.71 -7.48 -8.61
CA ARG A 282 -0.62 -8.88 -8.20
C ARG A 282 0.84 -9.32 -8.04
N ILE A 283 1.70 -8.97 -8.99
CA ILE A 283 3.15 -9.26 -8.91
C ILE A 283 3.78 -8.49 -7.75
N GLN A 284 3.35 -7.26 -7.48
CA GLN A 284 3.81 -6.46 -6.34
C GLN A 284 3.53 -7.16 -5.01
N ASN A 285 2.31 -7.66 -4.81
CA ASN A 285 1.94 -8.39 -3.60
C ASN A 285 2.74 -9.69 -3.42
N ASN A 286 2.93 -10.44 -4.50
CA ASN A 286 3.73 -11.66 -4.46
C ASN A 286 5.20 -11.36 -4.16
N LEU A 287 5.76 -10.31 -4.77
CA LEU A 287 7.13 -9.87 -4.53
C LEU A 287 7.34 -9.52 -3.05
N LEU A 288 6.42 -8.74 -2.50
CA LEU A 288 6.48 -8.32 -1.10
C LEU A 288 6.45 -9.50 -0.14
N LYS A 289 5.50 -10.45 -0.34
CA LYS A 289 5.41 -11.67 0.46
C LYS A 289 6.72 -12.46 0.43
N CYS A 290 7.26 -12.67 -0.77
CA CYS A 290 8.51 -13.40 -0.93
C CYS A 290 9.71 -12.68 -0.29
N ILE A 291 9.78 -11.34 -0.35
CA ILE A 291 10.85 -10.58 0.31
C ILE A 291 10.75 -10.68 1.83
N LYS A 292 9.56 -10.60 2.39
CA LYS A 292 9.34 -10.70 3.85
C LYS A 292 9.69 -12.07 4.44
N GLU A 293 9.63 -13.12 3.65
CA GLU A 293 10.01 -14.47 4.07
C GLU A 293 11.54 -14.72 4.12
N ILE A 294 12.33 -13.76 3.66
CA ILE A 294 13.79 -13.93 3.59
C ILE A 294 14.40 -13.66 4.97
N ALA A 295 15.03 -14.68 5.53
CA ALA A 295 15.82 -14.54 6.75
C ALA A 295 17.18 -13.87 6.47
N ASN A 296 17.78 -13.29 7.51
CA ASN A 296 19.13 -12.71 7.51
C ASN A 296 19.36 -11.47 6.60
N VAL A 297 18.29 -10.81 6.18
CA VAL A 297 18.38 -9.54 5.45
C VAL A 297 17.42 -8.54 6.09
N GLN A 298 17.92 -7.37 6.45
CA GLN A 298 17.05 -6.25 6.83
C GLN A 298 16.75 -5.43 5.58
N VAL A 299 15.47 -5.29 5.28
CA VAL A 299 14.99 -4.67 4.02
C VAL A 299 14.37 -3.32 4.31
N PHE A 300 14.74 -2.34 3.49
CA PHE A 300 14.12 -1.03 3.45
C PHE A 300 13.56 -0.79 2.06
N VAL A 301 12.29 -0.45 2.00
CA VAL A 301 11.58 -0.17 0.74
C VAL A 301 11.05 1.25 0.78
N ILE A 302 11.29 2.04 -0.25
CA ILE A 302 10.55 3.27 -0.50
C ILE A 302 9.47 2.94 -1.52
N SER A 303 8.22 3.18 -1.18
CA SER A 303 7.10 2.99 -2.10
C SER A 303 6.07 4.10 -1.97
N HIS A 304 5.40 4.38 -3.07
CA HIS A 304 4.26 5.27 -3.17
C HIS A 304 2.96 4.49 -3.43
N ASN A 305 3.03 3.16 -3.47
CA ASN A 305 1.94 2.31 -3.91
C ASN A 305 1.20 1.68 -2.73
N ASP A 306 -0.11 1.80 -2.77
CA ASP A 306 -1.04 1.30 -1.77
C ASP A 306 -0.95 -0.22 -1.57
N ASN A 307 -0.72 -0.96 -2.65
CA ASN A 307 -0.61 -2.42 -2.58
C ASN A 307 0.60 -2.88 -1.75
N PHE A 308 1.71 -2.13 -1.80
CA PHE A 308 2.87 -2.42 -0.98
C PHE A 308 2.62 -2.21 0.52
N VAL A 309 1.76 -1.25 0.85
CA VAL A 309 1.46 -0.93 2.25
C VAL A 309 0.42 -1.87 2.85
N SER A 310 -0.44 -2.47 2.02
CA SER A 310 -1.51 -3.38 2.47
C SER A 310 -1.03 -4.66 3.14
N GLU A 311 0.15 -5.13 2.75
CA GLU A 311 0.74 -6.39 3.24
C GLU A 311 1.76 -6.14 4.36
N VAL A 312 1.84 -4.92 4.91
CA VAL A 312 2.85 -4.49 5.87
C VAL A 312 2.25 -4.35 7.26
N GLN A 313 3.00 -4.74 8.29
CA GLN A 313 2.59 -4.51 9.68
C GLN A 313 2.84 -3.05 10.09
N PRO A 314 2.08 -2.50 11.04
CA PRO A 314 2.22 -1.12 11.48
C PRO A 314 3.64 -0.74 11.90
N ASN A 315 4.27 -1.60 12.66
CA ASN A 315 5.64 -1.41 13.12
C ASN A 315 6.71 -1.51 12.02
N GLU A 316 6.32 -1.90 10.80
CA GLU A 316 7.18 -1.94 9.61
C GLU A 316 7.08 -0.66 8.78
N VAL A 317 6.14 0.25 9.10
CA VAL A 317 5.92 1.48 8.32
C VAL A 317 6.56 2.68 8.99
N ILE A 318 7.39 3.38 8.22
CA ILE A 318 8.05 4.62 8.59
C ILE A 318 7.40 5.74 7.79
N PHE A 319 6.61 6.58 8.46
CA PHE A 319 5.92 7.69 7.83
C PHE A 319 6.73 8.98 7.97
N VAL A 320 7.26 9.47 6.86
CA VAL A 320 8.06 10.70 6.80
C VAL A 320 7.18 11.87 6.37
N ASN A 321 6.97 12.82 7.25
CA ASN A 321 6.28 14.08 6.97
C ASN A 321 7.03 15.26 7.63
N SER A 322 6.61 16.48 7.31
CA SER A 322 7.24 17.71 7.82
C SER A 322 7.11 17.83 9.35
N GLU A 323 6.00 17.38 9.92
CA GLU A 323 5.74 17.44 11.36
C GLU A 323 6.66 16.49 12.13
N ASN A 324 6.73 15.22 11.73
CA ASN A 324 7.60 14.23 12.38
C ASN A 324 9.08 14.62 12.27
N LYS A 325 9.50 15.19 11.14
CA LYS A 325 10.84 15.75 10.97
C LYS A 325 11.07 16.92 11.94
N GLY A 326 10.09 17.84 12.06
CA GLY A 326 10.15 18.98 12.98
C GLY A 326 10.21 18.56 14.45
N ASN A 327 9.56 17.45 14.80
CA ASN A 327 9.60 16.88 16.16
C ASN A 327 10.90 16.12 16.45
N GLY A 328 11.75 15.90 15.47
CA GLY A 328 13.05 15.24 15.62
C GLY A 328 12.98 13.72 15.81
N ILE A 329 11.80 13.12 15.79
CA ILE A 329 11.62 11.67 15.96
C ILE A 329 10.60 11.16 14.94
N ILE A 330 11.01 10.14 14.18
CA ILE A 330 10.15 9.41 13.26
C ILE A 330 10.09 7.97 13.75
N ASN A 331 9.01 7.61 14.41
CA ASN A 331 8.81 6.26 14.94
C ASN A 331 8.07 5.42 13.89
N ALA A 332 8.34 4.12 13.88
CA ALA A 332 7.45 3.17 13.23
C ALA A 332 6.06 3.24 13.91
N LEU A 333 5.03 3.05 13.14
CA LEU A 333 3.66 3.12 13.64
C LEU A 333 3.39 1.90 14.54
N ASN A 334 3.10 2.11 15.82
CA ASN A 334 2.79 1.05 16.77
C ASN A 334 1.27 0.82 16.86
N ASP A 335 0.83 -0.42 17.03
CA ASP A 335 -0.53 -0.86 17.37
C ASP A 335 -1.65 -0.49 16.37
N VAL A 336 -1.33 -0.28 15.11
CA VAL A 336 -2.32 -0.05 14.05
C VAL A 336 -2.53 -1.33 13.24
N ASN A 337 -3.78 -1.66 12.89
CA ASN A 337 -4.10 -2.81 12.04
C ASN A 337 -3.62 -2.56 10.60
N ILE A 338 -3.10 -3.59 9.94
CA ILE A 338 -2.59 -3.57 8.55
C ILE A 338 -3.65 -3.03 7.57
N ASP A 339 -4.89 -3.48 7.69
CA ASP A 339 -6.00 -3.02 6.85
C ASP A 339 -6.30 -1.54 7.03
N ALA A 340 -6.14 -1.03 8.26
CA ALA A 340 -6.27 0.37 8.57
C ALA A 340 -5.16 1.21 7.93
N LEU A 341 -3.95 0.69 7.94
CA LEU A 341 -2.78 1.31 7.32
C LEU A 341 -2.95 1.37 5.80
N HIS A 342 -3.36 0.27 5.20
CA HIS A 342 -3.63 0.17 3.78
C HIS A 342 -4.73 1.14 3.33
N SER A 343 -5.84 1.20 4.09
CA SER A 343 -6.94 2.13 3.81
C SER A 343 -6.54 3.59 3.99
N ALA A 344 -5.65 3.87 4.96
CA ALA A 344 -5.18 5.22 5.22
C ALA A 344 -4.13 5.69 4.20
N LEU A 345 -3.40 4.78 3.59
CA LEU A 345 -2.32 5.07 2.65
C LEU A 345 -2.74 4.85 1.18
N GLY A 346 -3.89 4.21 0.96
CA GLY A 346 -4.47 4.03 -0.36
C GLY A 346 -4.80 5.36 -1.04
N GLY A 347 -4.07 5.71 -2.11
CA GLY A 347 -4.21 7.00 -2.81
C GLY A 347 -3.63 8.21 -2.06
N VAL A 348 -2.69 7.98 -1.19
CA VAL A 348 -2.25 8.82 -0.07
C VAL A 348 -1.73 10.19 -0.41
N ILE A 349 -1.00 10.37 -1.49
CA ILE A 349 -0.30 11.66 -1.68
C ILE A 349 -1.30 12.78 -2.01
N THR A 350 -2.28 12.50 -2.82
CA THR A 350 -3.39 13.43 -3.07
C THR A 350 -4.38 13.48 -1.91
N GLY A 351 -4.57 12.38 -1.20
CA GLY A 351 -5.46 12.26 -0.06
C GLY A 351 -5.00 13.03 1.18
N LEU A 352 -3.72 12.92 1.57
CA LEU A 352 -3.18 13.61 2.75
C LEU A 352 -3.16 15.14 2.58
N THR A 353 -2.78 15.64 1.40
CA THR A 353 -2.83 17.09 1.14
C THR A 353 -4.27 17.62 1.22
N ARG A 354 -5.24 16.84 0.72
CA ARG A 354 -6.65 17.16 0.84
C ARG A 354 -7.13 17.09 2.29
N LEU A 355 -6.70 16.07 3.03
CA LEU A 355 -7.03 15.89 4.44
C LEU A 355 -6.49 17.01 5.33
N GLN A 356 -5.24 17.43 5.12
CA GLN A 356 -4.64 18.57 5.85
C GLN A 356 -5.44 19.86 5.65
N LYS A 357 -6.00 20.05 4.46
CA LYS A 357 -6.83 21.23 4.13
C LYS A 357 -8.26 21.09 4.69
N SER A 358 -8.90 19.94 4.50
CA SER A 358 -10.30 19.73 4.86
C SER A 358 -10.50 19.46 6.35
N LYS A 359 -9.60 18.71 6.97
CA LYS A 359 -9.71 18.18 8.34
C LYS A 359 -11.03 17.42 8.61
N ARG A 360 -11.63 16.87 7.55
CA ARG A 360 -12.90 16.14 7.57
C ARG A 360 -12.75 14.83 6.82
N VAL A 361 -13.09 13.73 7.50
CA VAL A 361 -12.95 12.37 6.98
C VAL A 361 -14.30 11.67 7.04
N ILE A 362 -14.67 11.04 5.94
CA ILE A 362 -15.82 10.14 5.87
C ILE A 362 -15.30 8.76 5.52
N PHE A 363 -15.48 7.80 6.42
CA PHE A 363 -15.17 6.40 6.18
C PHE A 363 -16.24 5.76 5.31
N VAL A 364 -15.84 4.98 4.31
CA VAL A 364 -16.70 4.16 3.43
C VAL A 364 -16.18 2.73 3.39
N GLU A 365 -16.98 1.76 2.93
CA GLU A 365 -16.58 0.35 2.94
C GLU A 365 -15.57 0.01 1.86
N GLY A 366 -15.77 0.52 0.64
CA GLY A 366 -14.97 0.22 -0.52
C GLY A 366 -14.62 1.43 -1.37
N GLU A 367 -13.77 1.21 -2.36
CA GLU A 367 -13.38 2.22 -3.35
C GLU A 367 -14.55 2.56 -4.28
N ASP A 368 -15.40 1.57 -4.57
CA ASP A 368 -16.59 1.74 -5.41
C ASP A 368 -17.57 2.74 -4.81
N ASP A 369 -17.71 2.76 -3.47
CA ASP A 369 -18.57 3.74 -2.78
C ASP A 369 -18.15 5.17 -3.08
N ILE A 370 -16.82 5.43 -3.14
CA ILE A 370 -16.31 6.76 -3.51
C ILE A 370 -16.69 7.11 -4.94
N SER A 371 -16.63 6.13 -5.83
CA SER A 371 -17.04 6.31 -7.23
C SER A 371 -18.54 6.62 -7.33
N TYR A 372 -19.38 5.89 -6.63
CA TYR A 372 -20.83 6.14 -6.57
C TYR A 372 -21.16 7.52 -6.00
N LEU A 373 -20.49 7.91 -4.91
CA LEU A 373 -20.67 9.25 -4.32
C LEU A 373 -20.31 10.37 -5.31
N LYS A 374 -19.26 10.19 -6.12
CA LYS A 374 -18.88 11.13 -7.17
C LYS A 374 -19.96 11.21 -8.25
N SER A 375 -20.41 10.07 -8.76
CA SER A 375 -21.46 10.01 -9.80
C SER A 375 -22.79 10.62 -9.31
N MET A 376 -23.18 10.35 -8.06
CA MET A 376 -24.35 10.97 -7.43
C MET A 376 -24.20 12.49 -7.31
N ASN A 377 -23.02 12.97 -6.93
CA ASN A 377 -22.78 14.41 -6.82
C ASN A 377 -22.81 15.11 -8.18
N GLU A 378 -22.34 14.45 -9.23
CA GLU A 378 -22.45 14.96 -10.60
C GLU A 378 -23.90 15.01 -11.08
N ALA A 379 -24.70 13.98 -10.77
CA ALA A 379 -26.14 13.99 -11.03
C ALA A 379 -26.85 15.13 -10.27
N LEU A 380 -26.50 15.35 -8.99
CA LEU A 380 -27.05 16.48 -8.22
C LEU A 380 -26.64 17.84 -8.79
N LYS A 381 -25.42 17.98 -9.30
CA LYS A 381 -24.95 19.21 -9.95
C LYS A 381 -25.67 19.46 -11.27
N SER A 382 -25.88 18.43 -12.09
CA SER A 382 -26.54 18.55 -13.39
C SER A 382 -27.96 19.04 -13.28
N ILE A 383 -28.67 18.66 -12.21
CA ILE A 383 -30.05 19.11 -11.94
C ILE A 383 -30.11 20.41 -11.09
N GLY A 384 -28.97 21.06 -10.85
CA GLY A 384 -28.91 22.31 -10.09
C GLY A 384 -29.32 22.19 -8.61
N SER A 385 -29.16 21.01 -8.01
CA SER A 385 -29.51 20.79 -6.61
C SER A 385 -28.58 21.54 -5.67
N ASP A 386 -29.15 22.18 -4.65
CA ASP A 386 -28.40 22.79 -3.55
C ASP A 386 -27.67 21.77 -2.65
N LYS A 387 -28.01 20.49 -2.76
CA LYS A 387 -27.42 19.38 -1.98
C LYS A 387 -26.08 18.88 -2.52
N CYS A 388 -25.66 19.35 -3.70
CA CYS A 388 -24.32 18.99 -4.20
C CYS A 388 -23.23 19.50 -3.25
N ILE A 389 -22.11 18.78 -3.21
CA ILE A 389 -20.99 19.04 -2.31
C ILE A 389 -19.71 19.36 -3.08
N ASP A 390 -18.82 20.07 -2.42
CA ASP A 390 -17.46 20.28 -2.88
C ASP A 390 -16.54 19.21 -2.31
N PHE A 391 -16.13 18.25 -3.15
CA PHE A 391 -15.24 17.16 -2.78
C PHE A 391 -13.86 17.62 -2.28
N SER A 392 -13.46 18.86 -2.54
CA SER A 392 -12.19 19.40 -2.00
C SER A 392 -12.22 19.65 -0.49
N LYS A 393 -13.41 19.76 0.10
CA LYS A 393 -13.64 20.05 1.52
C LYS A 393 -13.77 18.81 2.40
N VAL A 394 -13.70 17.61 1.84
CA VAL A 394 -13.83 16.34 2.56
C VAL A 394 -12.93 15.28 1.97
N SER A 395 -12.41 14.40 2.79
CA SER A 395 -11.65 13.23 2.39
C SER A 395 -12.48 11.97 2.64
N PHE A 396 -12.69 11.17 1.59
CA PHE A 396 -13.32 9.86 1.70
C PHE A 396 -12.24 8.80 1.85
N TRP A 397 -12.43 7.89 2.81
CA TRP A 397 -11.48 6.84 3.14
C TRP A 397 -12.18 5.49 3.22
N TYR A 398 -11.80 4.55 2.36
CA TYR A 398 -12.37 3.21 2.39
C TYR A 398 -11.64 2.31 3.38
N ILE A 399 -12.39 1.44 4.06
CA ILE A 399 -11.90 0.57 5.13
C ILE A 399 -11.91 -0.92 4.77
N ARG A 400 -12.18 -1.24 3.51
CA ARG A 400 -12.19 -2.61 2.95
C ARG A 400 -13.09 -3.59 3.71
N GLY A 401 -14.39 -3.38 3.56
CA GLY A 401 -15.42 -4.26 4.10
C GLY A 401 -15.63 -4.14 5.60
N LYS A 402 -16.64 -4.82 6.09
CA LYS A 402 -17.19 -4.68 7.45
C LYS A 402 -16.60 -5.62 8.50
N ASP A 403 -15.80 -6.63 8.10
CA ASP A 403 -15.15 -7.48 9.09
C ASP A 403 -14.28 -6.63 10.01
N ASP A 404 -14.45 -6.81 11.33
CA ASP A 404 -13.79 -6.00 12.36
C ASP A 404 -14.01 -4.47 12.23
N LEU A 405 -15.17 -4.04 11.72
CA LEU A 405 -15.48 -2.63 11.45
C LEU A 405 -15.10 -1.69 12.62
N LYS A 406 -15.42 -2.10 13.83
CA LYS A 406 -15.08 -1.38 15.07
C LYS A 406 -13.59 -1.13 15.21
N LEU A 407 -12.76 -2.15 14.99
CA LEU A 407 -11.31 -2.07 15.11
C LEU A 407 -10.74 -1.24 13.95
N LYS A 408 -11.23 -1.47 12.73
CA LYS A 408 -10.81 -0.71 11.54
C LYS A 408 -11.08 0.79 11.68
N VAL A 409 -12.26 1.17 12.14
CA VAL A 409 -12.62 2.58 12.39
C VAL A 409 -11.72 3.21 13.44
N MET A 410 -11.46 2.51 14.56
CA MET A 410 -10.55 3.00 15.60
C MET A 410 -9.13 3.18 15.09
N ALA A 411 -8.59 2.19 14.42
CA ALA A 411 -7.23 2.20 13.92
C ALA A 411 -7.02 3.30 12.86
N ASN A 412 -7.95 3.42 11.89
CA ASN A 412 -7.90 4.50 10.90
C ASN A 412 -7.99 5.88 11.54
N LYS A 413 -8.91 6.07 12.50
CA LYS A 413 -9.01 7.33 13.22
C LYS A 413 -7.73 7.67 13.97
N GLN A 414 -7.13 6.72 14.66
CA GLN A 414 -5.89 6.92 15.42
C GLN A 414 -4.76 7.34 14.49
N LEU A 415 -4.58 6.63 13.36
CA LEU A 415 -3.60 6.94 12.35
C LEU A 415 -3.78 8.36 11.78
N LEU A 416 -5.01 8.67 11.34
CA LEU A 416 -5.32 9.98 10.74
C LEU A 416 -5.18 11.12 11.74
N SER A 417 -5.48 10.89 13.02
CA SER A 417 -5.31 11.89 14.08
C SER A 417 -3.84 12.18 14.38
N GLN A 418 -2.95 11.21 14.17
CA GLN A 418 -1.50 11.40 14.27
C GLN A 418 -0.96 12.17 13.05
N ALA A 419 -1.42 11.81 11.84
CA ALA A 419 -1.00 12.46 10.61
C ALA A 419 -1.55 13.91 10.47
N VAL A 420 -2.80 14.13 10.89
CA VAL A 420 -3.48 15.42 10.81
C VAL A 420 -4.32 15.64 12.08
N PRO A 421 -3.83 16.42 13.05
CA PRO A 421 -4.54 16.71 14.28
C PRO A 421 -5.89 17.43 14.06
N ASN A 422 -6.82 17.20 14.96
CA ASN A 422 -8.14 17.86 14.99
C ASN A 422 -9.06 17.56 13.80
N CYS A 423 -8.94 16.37 13.20
CA CYS A 423 -9.90 15.90 12.20
C CYS A 423 -11.26 15.58 12.81
N LYS A 424 -12.32 15.91 12.07
CA LYS A 424 -13.68 15.44 12.32
C LYS A 424 -13.93 14.17 11.50
N TYR A 425 -14.71 13.25 12.04
CA TYR A 425 -14.95 11.94 11.44
C TYR A 425 -16.43 11.67 11.26
N ALA A 426 -16.77 10.99 10.16
CA ALA A 426 -18.08 10.44 9.87
C ALA A 426 -17.92 9.10 9.14
N ALA A 427 -19.02 8.39 8.88
CA ALA A 427 -18.98 7.15 8.15
C ALA A 427 -20.26 6.89 7.34
N ILE A 428 -20.12 6.16 6.24
CA ILE A 428 -21.21 5.68 5.38
C ILE A 428 -20.97 4.19 5.15
N PHE A 429 -21.97 3.36 5.47
CA PHE A 429 -21.85 1.90 5.37
C PHE A 429 -23.13 1.28 4.83
N ASP A 430 -23.00 0.12 4.22
CA ASP A 430 -24.12 -0.74 3.87
C ASP A 430 -24.81 -1.31 5.12
N LYS A 431 -26.03 -1.76 5.03
CA LYS A 431 -26.75 -2.41 6.12
C LYS A 431 -26.46 -3.91 6.20
N ASP A 432 -26.25 -4.55 5.07
CA ASP A 432 -26.13 -6.00 4.95
C ASP A 432 -27.31 -6.77 5.58
N PHE A 433 -27.01 -7.88 6.23
CA PHE A 433 -28.00 -8.71 6.93
C PHE A 433 -28.40 -8.20 8.33
N SER A 434 -28.06 -6.99 8.71
CA SER A 434 -28.51 -6.41 9.98
C SER A 434 -29.99 -6.03 9.92
N THR A 435 -30.73 -6.32 10.98
CA THR A 435 -32.05 -5.70 11.18
C THR A 435 -31.91 -4.21 11.47
N VAL A 436 -32.97 -3.42 11.27
CA VAL A 436 -32.94 -1.97 11.53
C VAL A 436 -32.49 -1.68 12.97
N ASP A 437 -33.04 -2.40 13.94
CA ASP A 437 -32.73 -2.21 15.36
C ASP A 437 -31.31 -2.63 15.72
N ALA A 438 -30.86 -3.80 15.23
CA ALA A 438 -29.50 -4.30 15.48
C ALA A 438 -28.46 -3.35 14.89
N ASN A 439 -28.67 -2.90 13.65
CA ASN A 439 -27.79 -1.96 12.98
C ASN A 439 -27.72 -0.62 13.72
N LYS A 440 -28.87 -0.06 14.12
CA LYS A 440 -28.93 1.19 14.88
C LYS A 440 -28.19 1.07 16.21
N ASN A 441 -28.42 0.01 16.95
CA ASN A 441 -27.75 -0.25 18.23
C ASN A 441 -26.22 -0.38 18.06
N PHE A 442 -25.77 -1.11 17.05
CA PHE A 442 -24.36 -1.25 16.74
C PHE A 442 -23.72 0.10 16.36
N ILE A 443 -24.34 0.84 15.44
CA ILE A 443 -23.85 2.15 15.00
C ILE A 443 -23.76 3.13 16.17
N ASP A 444 -24.81 3.27 16.98
CA ASP A 444 -24.85 4.26 18.06
C ASP A 444 -23.92 3.89 19.21
N ASN A 445 -23.85 2.63 19.61
CA ASN A 445 -23.07 2.19 20.76
C ASN A 445 -21.60 1.89 20.44
N GLU A 446 -21.32 1.39 19.25
CA GLU A 446 -19.98 0.89 18.91
C GLU A 446 -19.23 1.80 17.94
N VAL A 447 -19.87 2.30 16.88
CA VAL A 447 -19.18 3.07 15.83
C VAL A 447 -19.09 4.56 16.19
N LYS A 448 -20.23 5.23 16.46
CA LYS A 448 -20.25 6.68 16.75
C LYS A 448 -19.41 7.05 17.96
N ARG A 449 -19.46 6.25 19.03
CA ARG A 449 -18.64 6.50 20.24
C ARG A 449 -17.14 6.53 19.93
N ARG A 450 -16.69 5.73 18.97
CA ARG A 450 -15.29 5.66 18.57
C ARG A 450 -14.89 6.77 17.61
N LEU A 451 -15.79 7.18 16.74
CA LEU A 451 -15.57 8.33 15.87
C LEU A 451 -15.43 9.63 16.65
N GLY A 452 -16.13 9.75 17.79
CA GLY A 452 -16.01 10.89 18.70
C GLY A 452 -17.21 11.85 18.66
N ASN A 453 -17.11 12.92 19.44
CA ASN A 453 -18.19 13.89 19.57
C ASN A 453 -18.48 14.59 18.24
N GLY A 454 -19.79 14.68 17.91
CA GLY A 454 -20.24 15.30 16.66
C GLY A 454 -20.13 14.42 15.42
N ALA A 455 -19.68 13.16 15.57
CA ALA A 455 -19.64 12.21 14.47
C ALA A 455 -21.05 11.72 14.11
N TRP A 456 -21.28 11.56 12.81
CA TRP A 456 -22.48 10.91 12.31
C TRP A 456 -22.13 9.67 11.49
N VAL A 457 -23.07 8.76 11.41
CA VAL A 457 -22.97 7.57 10.56
C VAL A 457 -24.24 7.47 9.74
N HIS A 458 -24.11 7.28 8.44
CA HIS A 458 -25.20 6.94 7.54
C HIS A 458 -25.12 5.46 7.21
N THR A 459 -26.23 4.77 7.29
CA THR A 459 -26.38 3.40 6.81
C THR A 459 -27.47 3.40 5.76
N HIS A 460 -27.18 2.83 4.60
CA HIS A 460 -28.11 2.80 3.49
C HIS A 460 -29.41 2.08 3.85
N ASN A 461 -30.54 2.61 3.38
CA ASN A 461 -31.85 1.98 3.52
C ASN A 461 -32.04 0.88 2.45
N GLY A 462 -31.13 -0.06 2.43
CA GLY A 462 -31.08 -1.20 1.54
C GLY A 462 -30.08 -2.23 2.07
N TYR A 463 -29.98 -3.40 1.43
CA TYR A 463 -28.90 -4.35 1.73
C TYR A 463 -27.54 -3.73 1.46
N CYS A 464 -27.39 -3.11 0.31
CA CYS A 464 -26.23 -2.34 -0.14
C CYS A 464 -26.69 -1.02 -0.80
N ILE A 465 -25.75 -0.17 -1.19
CA ILE A 465 -26.06 1.12 -1.82
C ILE A 465 -26.92 0.97 -3.08
N GLU A 466 -26.66 -0.03 -3.94
CA GLU A 466 -27.40 -0.28 -5.17
C GLU A 466 -28.83 -0.77 -4.90
N SER A 467 -29.04 -1.49 -3.81
CA SER A 467 -30.37 -2.03 -3.46
C SER A 467 -31.37 -0.97 -3.02
N VAL A 468 -30.89 0.24 -2.68
CA VAL A 468 -31.76 1.39 -2.38
C VAL A 468 -32.72 1.72 -3.53
N LEU A 469 -32.34 1.38 -4.78
CA LEU A 469 -33.21 1.54 -5.95
C LEU A 469 -34.55 0.78 -5.84
N PHE A 470 -34.62 -0.24 -4.99
CA PHE A 470 -35.84 -1.02 -4.73
C PHE A 470 -36.65 -0.52 -3.54
N SER A 471 -36.24 0.60 -2.90
CA SER A 471 -36.98 1.16 -1.75
C SER A 471 -38.22 1.96 -2.13
N ASP A 472 -38.35 2.37 -3.40
CA ASP A 472 -39.48 3.13 -3.93
C ASP A 472 -39.88 2.55 -5.28
N LYS A 473 -40.94 1.75 -5.29
CA LYS A 473 -41.42 1.02 -6.46
C LYS A 473 -41.79 1.96 -7.61
N ASP A 474 -42.47 3.07 -7.31
CA ASP A 474 -42.92 4.01 -8.35
C ASP A 474 -41.73 4.72 -9.01
N LYS A 475 -40.68 5.01 -8.25
CA LYS A 475 -39.44 5.57 -8.81
C LYS A 475 -38.70 4.55 -9.66
N LEU A 476 -38.63 3.30 -9.20
CA LEU A 476 -38.02 2.22 -9.97
C LEU A 476 -38.73 2.02 -11.32
N GLU A 477 -40.07 1.95 -11.32
CA GLU A 477 -40.87 1.83 -12.53
C GLU A 477 -40.58 3.00 -13.51
N ARG A 478 -40.68 4.24 -13.04
CA ARG A 478 -40.38 5.43 -13.87
C ARG A 478 -38.99 5.40 -14.49
N TYR A 479 -38.00 5.02 -13.70
CA TYR A 479 -36.65 4.87 -14.17
C TYR A 479 -36.54 3.85 -15.29
N LEU A 480 -37.11 2.65 -15.11
CA LEU A 480 -37.06 1.57 -16.08
C LEU A 480 -37.85 1.89 -17.36
N ILE A 481 -39.02 2.54 -17.23
CA ILE A 481 -39.82 3.01 -18.36
C ILE A 481 -39.04 4.04 -19.18
N LYS A 482 -38.37 4.97 -18.52
CA LYS A 482 -37.51 5.97 -19.16
C LYS A 482 -36.37 5.34 -19.96
N LEU A 483 -35.83 4.21 -19.50
CA LEU A 483 -34.75 3.48 -20.21
C LEU A 483 -35.28 2.67 -21.40
N ALA A 484 -36.39 1.95 -21.20
CA ALA A 484 -36.92 1.02 -22.22
C ALA A 484 -37.79 1.72 -23.27
N GLY A 485 -38.34 2.89 -22.92
CA GLY A 485 -39.28 3.63 -23.71
C GLY A 485 -40.75 3.31 -23.40
N ASP A 486 -41.65 4.27 -23.68
CA ASP A 486 -43.06 4.25 -23.29
C ASP A 486 -43.82 3.02 -23.83
N ASN A 487 -43.37 2.42 -24.94
CA ASN A 487 -43.99 1.22 -25.49
C ASN A 487 -43.97 0.00 -24.56
N TYR A 488 -43.11 -0.01 -23.55
CA TYR A 488 -42.93 -1.09 -22.57
C TYR A 488 -43.52 -0.76 -21.20
N GLU A 489 -44.20 0.38 -21.03
CA GLU A 489 -44.69 0.86 -19.75
C GLU A 489 -45.54 -0.19 -19.01
N GLU A 490 -46.56 -0.76 -19.65
CA GLU A 490 -47.46 -1.74 -19.05
C GLU A 490 -46.69 -3.02 -18.65
N SER A 491 -45.84 -3.54 -19.55
CA SER A 491 -45.04 -4.73 -19.30
C SER A 491 -44.04 -4.54 -18.11
N ILE A 492 -43.45 -3.36 -18.02
CA ILE A 492 -42.52 -3.03 -16.90
C ILE A 492 -43.26 -2.95 -15.58
N ARG A 493 -44.42 -2.27 -15.55
CA ARG A 493 -45.24 -2.18 -14.32
C ARG A 493 -45.70 -3.55 -13.83
N GLU A 494 -46.21 -4.38 -14.75
CA GLU A 494 -46.59 -5.76 -14.41
C GLU A 494 -45.40 -6.60 -13.92
N TYR A 495 -44.26 -6.45 -14.58
CA TYR A 495 -43.05 -7.17 -14.20
C TYR A 495 -42.56 -6.76 -12.79
N VAL A 496 -42.46 -5.45 -12.51
CA VAL A 496 -42.02 -4.94 -11.22
C VAL A 496 -42.98 -5.38 -10.11
N GLU A 497 -44.29 -5.23 -10.32
CA GLU A 497 -45.31 -5.70 -9.37
C GLU A 497 -45.18 -7.20 -9.07
N SER A 498 -45.11 -8.01 -10.13
CA SER A 498 -44.98 -9.46 -10.02
C SER A 498 -43.69 -9.85 -9.29
N PHE A 499 -42.58 -9.17 -9.59
CA PHE A 499 -41.30 -9.41 -8.93
C PHE A 499 -41.36 -9.11 -7.42
N TYR A 500 -41.94 -7.97 -7.02
CA TYR A 500 -42.09 -7.63 -5.60
C TYR A 500 -42.92 -8.66 -4.85
N GLN A 501 -44.03 -9.13 -5.43
CA GLN A 501 -44.88 -10.17 -4.84
C GLN A 501 -44.17 -11.51 -4.78
N GLU A 502 -43.40 -11.85 -5.80
CA GLU A 502 -42.60 -13.07 -5.84
C GLU A 502 -41.54 -13.10 -4.75
N ILE A 503 -40.75 -12.03 -4.61
CA ILE A 503 -39.72 -11.90 -3.58
C ILE A 503 -40.35 -12.00 -2.18
N LYS A 504 -41.44 -11.29 -1.94
CA LYS A 504 -42.17 -11.35 -0.67
C LYS A 504 -42.61 -12.77 -0.36
N GLY A 505 -43.27 -13.44 -1.28
CA GLY A 505 -43.73 -14.83 -1.09
C GLY A 505 -42.59 -15.83 -0.88
N LYS A 506 -41.46 -15.62 -1.57
CA LYS A 506 -40.26 -16.45 -1.39
C LYS A 506 -39.60 -16.27 -0.02
N LEU A 507 -39.64 -15.06 0.54
CA LEU A 507 -39.10 -14.79 1.90
C LEU A 507 -40.01 -15.29 3.02
N GLU A 508 -41.32 -15.28 2.82
CA GLU A 508 -42.30 -15.84 3.75
C GLU A 508 -42.31 -17.38 3.76
N SER A 509 -41.75 -18.01 2.72
CA SER A 509 -41.67 -19.46 2.60
C SER A 509 -40.28 -19.99 2.95
N VAL A 510 -40.16 -20.60 4.13
CA VAL A 510 -38.91 -21.26 4.61
C VAL A 510 -38.39 -22.35 3.65
N ARG A 511 -39.24 -22.86 2.78
CA ARG A 511 -38.90 -23.92 1.80
C ARG A 511 -38.46 -23.36 0.45
N SER A 512 -38.46 -22.07 0.26
CA SER A 512 -38.03 -21.46 -1.01
C SER A 512 -36.50 -21.52 -1.16
N ASP A 513 -36.03 -21.70 -2.39
CA ASP A 513 -34.61 -21.70 -2.72
C ASP A 513 -33.96 -20.36 -2.33
N MET A 514 -34.66 -19.26 -2.54
CA MET A 514 -34.18 -17.91 -2.18
C MET A 514 -33.98 -17.77 -0.68
N TYR A 515 -34.94 -18.19 0.13
CA TYR A 515 -34.80 -18.18 1.59
C TYR A 515 -33.58 -18.99 2.04
N GLY A 516 -33.43 -20.22 1.47
CA GLY A 516 -32.29 -21.09 1.76
C GLY A 516 -30.94 -20.46 1.35
N MET A 517 -30.87 -19.87 0.17
CA MET A 517 -29.66 -19.20 -0.33
C MET A 517 -29.28 -18.02 0.56
N MET A 518 -30.22 -17.15 0.89
CA MET A 518 -29.98 -15.98 1.75
C MET A 518 -29.59 -16.39 3.16
N LYS A 519 -30.20 -17.44 3.73
CA LYS A 519 -29.87 -18.00 5.03
C LYS A 519 -28.44 -18.53 5.07
N ASN A 520 -28.00 -19.20 4.02
CA ASN A 520 -26.61 -19.68 3.90
C ASN A 520 -25.61 -18.52 3.81
N LYS A 521 -25.91 -17.47 3.02
CA LYS A 521 -25.07 -16.26 2.96
C LYS A 521 -25.02 -15.55 4.31
N PHE A 522 -26.15 -15.37 4.98
CA PHE A 522 -26.20 -14.83 6.34
C PHE A 522 -25.31 -15.63 7.30
N ALA A 523 -25.43 -16.95 7.30
CA ALA A 523 -24.63 -17.81 8.16
C ALA A 523 -23.12 -17.68 7.88
N SER A 524 -22.74 -17.50 6.62
CA SER A 524 -21.33 -17.26 6.25
C SER A 524 -20.80 -15.91 6.71
N GLN A 525 -21.66 -14.91 6.87
CA GLN A 525 -21.32 -13.57 7.36
C GLN A 525 -21.43 -13.44 8.89
N LYS A 526 -22.17 -14.31 9.56
CA LYS A 526 -22.30 -14.31 11.04
C LYS A 526 -21.03 -14.87 11.68
N LYS A 527 -20.05 -13.99 11.87
CA LYS A 527 -18.72 -14.29 12.42
C LYS A 527 -18.44 -13.42 13.65
N PRO A 528 -17.49 -13.80 14.53
CA PRO A 528 -17.07 -12.95 15.64
C PRO A 528 -16.58 -11.56 15.21
N THR A 529 -16.09 -11.43 13.99
CA THR A 529 -15.64 -10.18 13.36
C THR A 529 -16.79 -9.25 12.93
N ARG A 530 -18.04 -9.74 12.98
CA ARG A 530 -19.28 -9.06 12.62
C ARG A 530 -20.26 -8.97 13.80
N PRO A 531 -19.94 -8.19 14.86
CA PRO A 531 -20.73 -8.13 16.09
C PRO A 531 -22.15 -7.60 15.88
N GLU A 532 -22.41 -6.82 14.81
CA GLU A 532 -23.76 -6.37 14.45
C GLU A 532 -24.71 -7.51 14.08
N LEU A 533 -24.18 -8.69 13.72
CA LEU A 533 -24.98 -9.88 13.39
C LEU A 533 -25.08 -10.87 14.55
N GLU A 534 -24.38 -10.65 15.66
CA GLU A 534 -24.30 -11.62 16.76
C GLU A 534 -25.68 -12.02 17.29
N HIS A 535 -26.55 -11.04 17.51
CA HIS A 535 -27.89 -11.23 18.07
C HIS A 535 -29.00 -11.20 17.01
N VAL A 536 -28.66 -11.19 15.73
CA VAL A 536 -29.63 -11.24 14.64
C VAL A 536 -29.99 -12.69 14.35
N GLU A 537 -31.28 -12.99 14.34
CA GLU A 537 -31.82 -14.25 13.84
C GLU A 537 -32.28 -14.04 12.39
N PHE A 538 -31.96 -15.00 11.51
CA PHE A 538 -32.27 -14.85 10.09
C PHE A 538 -33.77 -14.74 9.81
N ASP A 539 -34.59 -15.41 10.59
CA ASP A 539 -36.07 -15.37 10.44
C ASP A 539 -36.63 -13.97 10.70
N ASN A 540 -36.05 -13.23 11.67
CA ASN A 540 -36.42 -11.85 11.93
C ASN A 540 -35.99 -10.92 10.78
N TYR A 541 -34.79 -11.15 10.24
CA TYR A 541 -34.33 -10.42 9.06
C TYR A 541 -35.19 -10.71 7.83
N ALA A 542 -35.54 -11.96 7.58
CA ALA A 542 -36.37 -12.36 6.45
C ALA A 542 -37.79 -11.75 6.54
N ALA A 543 -38.38 -11.69 7.74
CA ALA A 543 -39.65 -11.00 7.98
C ALA A 543 -39.55 -9.51 7.66
N GLU A 544 -38.52 -8.82 8.14
CA GLU A 544 -38.27 -7.41 7.84
C GLU A 544 -38.02 -7.16 6.34
N ALA A 545 -37.29 -8.05 5.67
CA ALA A 545 -37.00 -7.99 4.25
C ALA A 545 -38.23 -8.32 3.36
N SER A 546 -39.19 -9.09 3.85
CA SER A 546 -40.45 -9.35 3.13
C SER A 546 -41.35 -8.11 3.07
N GLU A 547 -41.24 -7.23 4.05
CA GLU A 547 -41.94 -5.93 4.08
C GLU A 547 -41.14 -4.84 3.33
N ASN A 548 -39.81 -4.97 3.31
CA ASN A 548 -38.88 -4.00 2.73
C ASN A 548 -37.99 -4.71 1.69
N ILE A 549 -38.48 -4.83 0.48
CA ILE A 549 -37.85 -5.63 -0.59
C ILE A 549 -36.38 -5.23 -0.82
N GLN A 550 -36.02 -3.96 -0.67
CA GLN A 550 -34.64 -3.48 -0.81
C GLN A 550 -33.64 -4.20 0.12
N PHE A 551 -34.10 -4.78 1.25
CA PHE A 551 -33.24 -5.57 2.13
C PHE A 551 -32.96 -6.97 1.58
N ALA A 552 -33.82 -7.47 0.72
CA ALA A 552 -33.62 -8.74 0.03
C ALA A 552 -32.82 -8.63 -1.26
N MET A 553 -32.51 -7.42 -1.72
CA MET A 553 -31.86 -7.19 -3.01
C MET A 553 -30.34 -7.25 -2.89
N LEU A 554 -29.81 -8.46 -2.62
CA LEU A 554 -28.38 -8.76 -2.79
C LEU A 554 -27.99 -8.60 -4.26
N LYS A 555 -26.72 -8.40 -4.56
CA LYS A 555 -26.22 -8.22 -5.93
C LYS A 555 -26.66 -9.34 -6.90
N ASP A 556 -26.72 -10.60 -6.41
CA ASP A 556 -27.24 -11.72 -7.21
C ASP A 556 -28.73 -11.60 -7.53
N ASN A 557 -29.52 -11.06 -6.61
CA ASN A 557 -30.95 -10.84 -6.82
C ASN A 557 -31.18 -9.65 -7.76
N ILE A 558 -30.37 -8.59 -7.65
CA ILE A 558 -30.36 -7.47 -8.62
C ILE A 558 -30.01 -7.98 -10.02
N LYS A 559 -28.99 -8.85 -10.14
CA LYS A 559 -28.63 -9.50 -11.40
C LYS A 559 -29.81 -10.27 -12.00
N SER A 560 -30.46 -11.10 -11.19
CA SER A 560 -31.62 -11.91 -11.64
C SER A 560 -32.76 -11.01 -12.11
N PHE A 561 -33.04 -9.92 -11.40
CA PHE A 561 -34.03 -8.93 -11.79
C PHE A 561 -33.71 -8.29 -13.14
N VAL A 562 -32.48 -7.78 -13.31
CA VAL A 562 -32.06 -7.09 -14.53
C VAL A 562 -32.09 -8.03 -15.75
N ILE A 563 -31.54 -9.24 -15.64
CA ILE A 563 -31.50 -10.20 -16.75
C ILE A 563 -32.92 -10.61 -17.16
N SER A 564 -33.81 -10.86 -16.22
CA SER A 564 -35.21 -11.21 -16.53
C SER A 564 -35.94 -10.06 -17.21
N LEU A 565 -35.72 -8.83 -16.78
CA LEU A 565 -36.29 -7.63 -17.40
C LEU A 565 -35.77 -7.43 -18.84
N GLU A 566 -34.45 -7.56 -19.05
CA GLU A 566 -33.84 -7.42 -20.37
C GLU A 566 -34.33 -8.51 -21.34
N ASN A 567 -34.56 -9.73 -20.85
CA ASN A 567 -35.19 -10.81 -21.65
C ASN A 567 -36.63 -10.49 -22.02
N LEU A 568 -37.42 -9.90 -21.12
CA LEU A 568 -38.79 -9.46 -21.39
C LEU A 568 -38.84 -8.38 -22.48
N ILE A 569 -37.88 -7.44 -22.46
CA ILE A 569 -37.82 -6.31 -23.39
C ILE A 569 -37.11 -6.71 -24.69
N GLY A 570 -36.27 -7.76 -24.67
CA GLY A 570 -35.51 -8.23 -25.82
C GLY A 570 -34.27 -7.39 -26.15
N SER A 571 -33.84 -6.52 -25.22
CA SER A 571 -32.64 -5.68 -25.38
C SER A 571 -31.95 -5.43 -24.05
N ARG A 572 -30.63 -5.16 -24.12
CA ARG A 572 -29.87 -4.71 -22.95
C ARG A 572 -30.27 -3.29 -22.55
N LEU A 573 -30.62 -3.10 -21.29
CA LEU A 573 -30.97 -1.80 -20.71
C LEU A 573 -29.85 -1.21 -19.88
N ILE A 574 -29.09 -2.06 -19.19
CA ILE A 574 -28.06 -1.66 -18.23
C ILE A 574 -26.68 -1.76 -18.87
N GLY A 575 -25.93 -0.66 -18.85
CA GLY A 575 -24.55 -0.62 -19.33
C GLY A 575 -23.64 -1.44 -18.40
N ARG A 576 -22.91 -2.43 -18.97
CA ARG A 576 -21.99 -3.29 -18.24
C ARG A 576 -20.94 -3.93 -19.13
N THR A 577 -19.80 -4.29 -18.58
CA THR A 577 -18.70 -4.96 -19.29
C THR A 577 -18.86 -6.47 -19.36
N ASP A 578 -19.47 -7.07 -18.34
CA ASP A 578 -19.74 -8.50 -18.21
C ASP A 578 -21.08 -8.74 -17.50
N ASP A 579 -21.43 -10.00 -17.28
CA ASP A 579 -22.68 -10.39 -16.62
C ASP A 579 -22.44 -10.88 -15.17
N GLU A 580 -21.41 -10.36 -14.49
CA GLU A 580 -21.20 -10.60 -13.06
C GLU A 580 -22.17 -9.77 -12.19
N SER A 581 -22.45 -10.27 -10.98
CA SER A 581 -23.46 -9.64 -10.09
C SER A 581 -23.06 -8.23 -9.67
N GLU A 582 -21.77 -8.02 -9.39
CA GLU A 582 -21.19 -6.73 -9.04
C GLU A 582 -21.33 -5.72 -10.20
N THR A 583 -20.95 -6.14 -11.38
CA THR A 583 -20.96 -5.28 -12.59
C THR A 583 -22.39 -4.89 -12.99
N ILE A 584 -23.34 -5.79 -12.86
CA ILE A 584 -24.76 -5.51 -13.16
C ILE A 584 -25.35 -4.55 -12.11
N ALA A 585 -25.10 -4.79 -10.83
CA ALA A 585 -25.61 -3.93 -9.76
C ALA A 585 -25.04 -2.49 -9.87
N ALA A 586 -23.73 -2.38 -10.09
CA ALA A 586 -23.06 -1.11 -10.35
C ALA A 586 -23.58 -0.41 -11.61
N GLY A 587 -23.76 -1.17 -12.69
CA GLY A 587 -24.33 -0.69 -13.94
C GLY A 587 -25.75 -0.14 -13.78
N MET A 588 -26.58 -0.82 -12.99
CA MET A 588 -27.95 -0.39 -12.70
C MET A 588 -27.96 0.97 -11.99
N LEU A 589 -27.15 1.14 -10.94
CA LEU A 589 -27.05 2.40 -10.20
C LEU A 589 -26.51 3.54 -11.10
N ASN A 590 -25.42 3.29 -11.85
CA ASN A 590 -24.85 4.31 -12.72
C ASN A 590 -25.81 4.71 -13.86
N THR A 591 -26.54 3.74 -14.44
CA THR A 591 -27.53 4.01 -15.47
C THR A 591 -28.70 4.83 -14.90
N TYR A 592 -29.16 4.50 -13.68
CA TYR A 592 -30.16 5.30 -12.99
C TYR A 592 -29.71 6.76 -12.83
N LEU A 593 -28.50 7.00 -12.31
CA LEU A 593 -27.98 8.34 -12.09
C LEU A 593 -27.94 9.19 -13.37
N ASN A 594 -27.72 8.58 -14.52
CA ASN A 594 -27.77 9.25 -15.81
C ASN A 594 -29.19 9.61 -16.28
N THR A 595 -30.24 9.07 -15.65
CA THR A 595 -31.65 9.33 -15.99
C THR A 595 -32.32 10.34 -15.08
N VAL A 596 -31.65 10.81 -14.04
CA VAL A 596 -32.16 11.78 -13.07
C VAL A 596 -32.24 13.16 -13.71
N ASP A 597 -33.44 13.72 -13.81
CA ASP A 597 -33.68 15.06 -14.38
C ASP A 597 -34.08 16.10 -13.30
N SER A 598 -34.50 15.64 -12.13
CA SER A 598 -34.95 16.50 -11.04
C SER A 598 -34.62 15.93 -9.66
N VAL A 599 -34.64 16.78 -8.64
CA VAL A 599 -34.44 16.35 -7.24
C VAL A 599 -35.48 15.33 -6.79
N SER A 600 -36.70 15.39 -7.32
CA SER A 600 -37.76 14.43 -7.00
C SER A 600 -37.51 13.02 -7.54
N ASP A 601 -36.65 12.88 -8.54
CA ASP A 601 -36.26 11.58 -9.08
C ASP A 601 -35.24 10.87 -8.16
N MET A 602 -34.45 11.64 -7.41
CA MET A 602 -33.48 11.06 -6.49
C MET A 602 -34.17 10.34 -5.31
N TYR A 603 -33.61 9.20 -4.91
CA TYR A 603 -34.09 8.48 -3.73
C TYR A 603 -33.82 9.26 -2.44
N VAL A 604 -34.75 9.16 -1.50
CA VAL A 604 -34.69 9.91 -0.23
C VAL A 604 -33.42 9.56 0.56
N ASP A 605 -33.01 8.31 0.56
CA ASP A 605 -31.79 7.84 1.23
C ASP A 605 -30.53 8.57 0.73
N TYR A 606 -30.36 8.68 -0.59
CA TYR A 606 -29.24 9.41 -1.18
C TYR A 606 -29.28 10.90 -0.87
N LEU A 607 -30.47 11.52 -0.92
CA LEU A 607 -30.65 12.94 -0.58
C LEU A 607 -30.34 13.22 0.90
N ASP A 608 -30.76 12.34 1.81
CA ASP A 608 -30.47 12.44 3.25
C ASP A 608 -28.97 12.30 3.51
N MET A 609 -28.33 11.33 2.87
CA MET A 609 -26.88 11.15 2.92
C MET A 609 -26.12 12.41 2.49
N PHE A 610 -26.45 12.98 1.32
CA PHE A 610 -25.81 14.21 0.84
C PHE A 610 -26.10 15.43 1.72
N THR A 611 -27.29 15.51 2.30
CA THR A 611 -27.64 16.54 3.29
C THR A 611 -26.75 16.46 4.53
N LYS A 612 -26.49 15.24 5.04
CA LYS A 612 -25.58 15.01 6.16
C LYS A 612 -24.13 15.33 5.81
N ILE A 613 -23.68 14.93 4.61
CA ILE A 613 -22.33 15.27 4.13
C ILE A 613 -22.17 16.78 4.02
N LYS A 614 -23.14 17.49 3.44
CA LYS A 614 -23.12 18.96 3.29
C LYS A 614 -23.02 19.65 4.66
N ALA A 615 -23.87 19.30 5.61
CA ALA A 615 -23.82 19.82 6.97
C ALA A 615 -22.49 19.50 7.69
N PHE A 616 -21.83 18.40 7.34
CA PHE A 616 -20.53 18.04 7.90
C PHE A 616 -19.38 18.86 7.29
N ILE A 617 -19.53 19.30 6.04
CA ILE A 617 -18.54 20.10 5.32
C ILE A 617 -18.62 21.59 5.70
N GLU A 618 -19.81 22.07 5.96
CA GLU A 618 -20.08 23.42 6.46
C GLU A 618 -19.71 23.56 7.94
#